data_089bfa9ca9e04de52effe2943d203a27
#
_entry.id   089bfa9ca9e04de52effe2943d203a27
#
_cell.length_a   1.000
_cell.length_b   1.000
_cell.length_c   1.000
_cell.angle_alpha   90.00
_cell.angle_beta   90.00
_cell.angle_gamma   90.00
#
_symmetry.space_group_name_H-M   'P 1'
#
loop_
_entity.id
_entity.type
_entity.pdbx_description
1 polymer ?
#
loop_
_entity_poly.entity_id
_entity_poly.type
_entity_poly.pdbx_seq_one_letter_code
_entity_poly.pdbx_strand_id
1 'polypeptide(L)'
;MKLYIYIFILLLLCIFPLGAQQERSESYIRISPPVSLAGALDEIESQTNYSFIYDAQVINLSEKVRKPLSGRSVFEILNLLFKNTEIVYTVMNDQIILNKKEAIIQMQQKLCIFNLNI
;
A
#
# COMPACT_ATOMS: atom_id res chain seq x y z
N MET A 1 -42.48 38.08 4.81
CA MET A 1 -41.69 37.37 5.83
C MET A 1 -41.42 35.90 5.48
N LYS A 2 -42.32 35.16 4.86
CA LYS A 2 -42.09 33.78 4.43
C LYS A 2 -40.97 33.64 3.35
N LEU A 3 -40.80 34.66 2.52
CA LEU A 3 -39.80 34.69 1.48
C LEU A 3 -38.36 34.73 2.05
N TYR A 4 -38.17 35.45 3.12
CA TYR A 4 -36.87 35.53 3.81
C TYR A 4 -36.47 34.21 4.47
N ILE A 5 -37.42 33.45 4.95
CA ILE A 5 -37.20 32.16 5.57
C ILE A 5 -36.75 31.16 4.49
N TYR A 6 -37.36 31.18 3.31
CA TYR A 6 -36.96 30.32 2.18
C TYR A 6 -35.57 30.70 1.66
N ILE A 7 -35.26 31.98 1.54
CA ILE A 7 -33.93 32.43 1.12
C ILE A 7 -32.88 32.06 2.17
N PHE A 8 -33.21 32.12 3.43
CA PHE A 8 -32.32 31.73 4.53
C PHE A 8 -32.07 30.22 4.54
N ILE A 9 -33.09 29.41 4.32
CA ILE A 9 -32.99 27.95 4.20
C ILE A 9 -32.18 27.57 2.96
N LEU A 10 -32.39 28.27 1.83
CA LEU A 10 -31.64 28.05 0.61
C LEU A 10 -30.17 28.43 0.79
N LEU A 11 -29.87 29.49 1.48
CA LEU A 11 -28.51 29.92 1.86
C LEU A 11 -27.87 28.93 2.83
N LEU A 12 -28.63 28.38 3.77
CA LEU A 12 -28.14 27.34 4.68
C LEU A 12 -27.83 26.05 3.96
N LEU A 13 -28.60 25.69 2.94
CA LEU A 13 -28.33 24.54 2.08
C LEU A 13 -27.10 24.74 1.19
N CYS A 14 -26.80 25.99 0.83
CA CYS A 14 -25.57 26.33 0.09
C CYS A 14 -24.32 26.37 0.99
N ILE A 15 -24.49 26.57 2.30
CA ILE A 15 -23.40 26.61 3.28
C ILE A 15 -23.03 25.20 3.76
N PHE A 16 -23.89 24.20 3.56
CA PHE A 16 -23.41 22.83 3.64
C PHE A 16 -22.39 22.63 2.53
N PRO A 17 -21.08 22.68 2.84
CA PRO A 17 -20.16 22.20 1.88
C PRO A 17 -20.57 20.76 1.61
N LEU A 18 -20.64 20.40 0.38
CA LEU A 18 -20.54 19.03 -0.04
C LEU A 18 -19.14 18.51 0.35
N GLY A 19 -18.74 18.82 1.57
CA GLY A 19 -17.51 18.39 2.23
C GLY A 19 -17.52 16.93 2.62
N ALA A 20 -18.49 16.19 2.14
CA ALA A 20 -18.41 14.75 2.04
C ALA A 20 -17.49 14.29 0.89
N GLN A 21 -16.90 15.20 0.18
CA GLN A 21 -15.61 14.91 -0.40
C GLN A 21 -14.62 14.84 0.76
N GLN A 22 -14.60 13.70 1.40
CA GLN A 22 -13.36 13.19 1.89
C GLN A 22 -12.39 13.34 0.71
N GLU A 23 -11.66 14.43 0.72
CA GLU A 23 -10.36 14.35 0.16
C GLU A 23 -9.78 13.12 0.82
N ARG A 24 -9.71 12.04 0.07
CA ARG A 24 -8.66 11.10 0.33
C ARG A 24 -7.43 11.99 0.34
N SER A 25 -7.07 12.40 1.53
CA SER A 25 -5.73 12.88 1.71
C SER A 25 -4.89 11.73 1.20
N GLU A 26 -4.45 11.84 -0.02
CA GLU A 26 -3.47 10.93 -0.57
C GLU A 26 -2.35 10.99 0.44
N SER A 27 -2.38 10.06 1.38
CA SER A 27 -1.43 10.04 2.47
C SER A 27 -0.08 9.82 1.83
N TYR A 28 0.63 10.91 1.69
CA TYR A 28 1.95 10.90 1.11
C TYR A 28 2.86 10.13 2.05
N ILE A 29 3.22 8.95 1.63
CA ILE A 29 4.03 8.04 2.42
C ILE A 29 5.49 8.42 2.23
N ARG A 30 6.20 8.60 3.34
CA ARG A 30 7.63 8.91 3.32
C ARG A 30 8.40 7.94 4.19
N ILE A 31 9.48 7.42 3.63
CA ILE A 31 10.44 6.61 4.35
C ILE A 31 11.77 7.36 4.34
N SER A 32 12.25 7.70 5.52
CA SER A 32 13.51 8.44 5.71
C SER A 32 14.64 7.48 6.02
N PRO A 33 15.66 7.37 5.17
CA PRO A 33 16.83 6.54 5.44
C PRO A 33 17.74 7.18 6.51
N PRO A 34 18.64 6.40 7.14
CA PRO A 34 18.85 4.98 6.92
C PRO A 34 17.91 4.14 7.77
N VAL A 35 17.17 3.24 7.16
CA VAL A 35 16.31 2.26 7.85
C VAL A 35 16.57 0.87 7.29
N SER A 36 16.36 -0.15 8.12
CA SER A 36 16.32 -1.53 7.64
C SER A 36 15.04 -1.77 6.83
N LEU A 37 15.02 -2.84 6.05
CA LEU A 37 13.79 -3.24 5.35
C LEU A 37 12.63 -3.45 6.32
N ALA A 38 12.88 -4.07 7.47
CA ALA A 38 11.88 -4.21 8.53
C ALA A 38 11.34 -2.85 9.00
N GLY A 39 12.22 -1.88 9.23
CA GLY A 39 11.83 -0.53 9.64
C GLY A 39 11.02 0.18 8.56
N ALA A 40 11.38 0.00 7.29
CA ALA A 40 10.63 0.56 6.17
C ALA A 40 9.21 -0.02 6.08
N LEU A 41 9.06 -1.31 6.26
CA LEU A 41 7.76 -1.97 6.28
C LEU A 41 6.91 -1.49 7.46
N ASP A 42 7.50 -1.34 8.64
CA ASP A 42 6.83 -0.80 9.82
C ASP A 42 6.36 0.64 9.62
N GLU A 43 7.16 1.47 8.98
CA GLU A 43 6.76 2.84 8.64
C GLU A 43 5.56 2.87 7.67
N ILE A 44 5.54 1.99 6.69
CA ILE A 44 4.41 1.87 5.76
C ILE A 44 3.15 1.41 6.50
N GLU A 45 3.26 0.42 7.37
CA GLU A 45 2.13 -0.05 8.18
C GLU A 45 1.57 1.05 9.09
N SER A 46 2.45 1.89 9.66
CA SER A 46 2.03 2.99 10.53
C SER A 46 1.30 4.10 9.79
N GLN A 47 1.60 4.30 8.52
CA GLN A 47 1.04 5.37 7.68
C GLN A 47 -0.14 4.91 6.83
N THR A 48 -0.44 3.61 6.80
CA THR A 48 -1.48 3.02 5.97
C THR A 48 -2.28 1.99 6.77
N ASN A 49 -3.34 1.47 6.17
CA ASN A 49 -4.12 0.36 6.76
C ASN A 49 -3.63 -1.02 6.31
N TYR A 50 -2.53 -1.07 5.58
CA TYR A 50 -1.97 -2.33 5.10
C TYR A 50 -1.11 -3.00 6.16
N SER A 51 -1.10 -4.32 6.16
CA SER A 51 -0.23 -5.17 6.97
C SER A 51 0.61 -6.06 6.07
N PHE A 52 1.87 -6.26 6.40
CA PHE A 52 2.76 -7.13 5.64
C PHE A 52 2.80 -8.53 6.22
N ILE A 53 2.74 -9.52 5.34
CA ILE A 53 2.91 -10.94 5.67
C ILE A 53 4.12 -11.45 4.89
N TYR A 54 5.08 -12.00 5.59
CA TYR A 54 6.30 -12.52 4.99
C TYR A 54 6.94 -13.60 5.88
N ASP A 55 7.77 -14.42 5.26
CA ASP A 55 8.63 -15.35 5.98
C ASP A 55 10.00 -14.71 6.20
N ALA A 56 10.35 -14.49 7.47
CA ALA A 56 11.62 -13.88 7.84
C ALA A 56 12.83 -14.74 7.47
N GLN A 57 12.65 -16.02 7.25
CA GLN A 57 13.72 -16.91 6.77
C GLN A 57 13.99 -16.74 5.27
N VAL A 58 12.98 -16.29 4.52
CA VAL A 58 13.06 -16.13 3.07
C VAL A 58 13.48 -14.72 2.70
N ILE A 59 13.01 -13.72 3.44
CA ILE A 59 13.24 -12.30 3.14
C ILE A 59 14.22 -11.72 4.15
N ASN A 60 15.31 -11.15 3.64
CA ASN A 60 16.31 -10.50 4.49
C ASN A 60 15.82 -9.12 4.95
N LEU A 61 15.33 -9.07 6.17
CA LEU A 61 14.82 -7.86 6.81
C LEU A 61 15.92 -6.89 7.27
N SER A 62 17.15 -7.38 7.38
CA SER A 62 18.29 -6.55 7.81
C SER A 62 18.87 -5.71 6.68
N GLU A 63 18.46 -5.93 5.45
CA GLU A 63 18.91 -5.13 4.31
C GLU A 63 18.56 -3.66 4.52
N LYS A 64 19.55 -2.80 4.30
CA LYS A 64 19.37 -1.37 4.54
C LYS A 64 18.82 -0.66 3.32
N VAL A 65 17.78 0.12 3.53
CA VAL A 65 17.27 1.07 2.55
C VAL A 65 18.11 2.34 2.63
N ARG A 66 18.79 2.66 1.56
CA ARG A 66 19.75 3.79 1.53
C ARG A 66 19.18 5.04 0.87
N LYS A 67 18.16 4.90 0.04
CA LYS A 67 17.56 6.02 -0.69
C LYS A 67 16.25 6.45 -0.02
N PRO A 68 15.98 7.76 0.06
CA PRO A 68 14.68 8.22 0.51
C PRO A 68 13.60 7.73 -0.45
N LEU A 69 12.54 7.16 0.10
CA LEU A 69 11.39 6.71 -0.65
C LEU A 69 10.18 7.55 -0.29
N SER A 70 9.50 8.03 -1.31
CA SER A 70 8.26 8.78 -1.12
C SER A 70 7.33 8.50 -2.30
N GLY A 71 6.04 8.46 -2.02
CA GLY A 71 5.06 8.21 -3.05
C GLY A 71 3.64 8.45 -2.56
N ARG A 72 2.71 8.57 -3.50
CA ARG A 72 1.29 8.81 -3.23
C ARG A 72 0.54 7.55 -2.88
N SER A 73 1.08 6.39 -3.25
CA SER A 73 0.49 5.10 -2.94
C SER A 73 1.52 4.15 -2.38
N VAL A 74 1.04 3.17 -1.62
CA VAL A 74 1.86 2.06 -1.11
C VAL A 74 2.56 1.34 -2.25
N PHE A 75 1.85 1.16 -3.37
CA PHE A 75 2.38 0.40 -4.51
C PHE A 75 3.54 1.08 -5.20
N GLU A 76 3.53 2.41 -5.30
CA GLU A 76 4.67 3.18 -5.79
C GLU A 76 5.91 2.95 -4.93
N ILE A 77 5.74 2.98 -3.62
CA ILE A 77 6.83 2.77 -2.68
C ILE A 77 7.35 1.34 -2.76
N LEU A 78 6.46 0.35 -2.81
CA LEU A 78 6.85 -1.05 -2.93
C LEU A 78 7.60 -1.32 -4.23
N ASN A 79 7.16 -0.73 -5.33
CA ASN A 79 7.85 -0.85 -6.62
C ASN A 79 9.26 -0.25 -6.58
N LEU A 80 9.43 0.87 -5.88
CA LEU A 80 10.75 1.48 -5.69
C LEU A 80 11.61 0.69 -4.72
N LEU A 81 11.01 0.21 -3.62
CA LEU A 81 11.71 -0.52 -2.57
C LEU A 81 12.23 -1.87 -3.06
N PHE A 82 11.43 -2.56 -3.86
CA PHE A 82 11.78 -3.89 -4.37
C PHE A 82 12.31 -3.90 -5.79
N LYS A 83 12.56 -2.72 -6.33
CA LYS A 83 13.21 -2.59 -7.65
C LYS A 83 14.60 -3.24 -7.63
N ASN A 84 14.88 -4.05 -8.63
CA ASN A 84 16.13 -4.82 -8.73
C ASN A 84 16.36 -5.83 -7.60
N THR A 85 15.30 -6.20 -6.89
CA THR A 85 15.32 -7.28 -5.91
C THR A 85 14.54 -8.49 -6.42
N GLU A 86 14.71 -9.61 -5.76
CA GLU A 86 13.96 -10.84 -6.06
C GLU A 86 12.63 -10.93 -5.32
N ILE A 87 12.26 -9.86 -4.61
CA ILE A 87 11.03 -9.81 -3.82
C ILE A 87 9.88 -9.36 -4.70
N VAL A 88 8.80 -10.13 -4.66
CA VAL A 88 7.53 -9.80 -5.29
C VAL A 88 6.43 -9.73 -4.24
N TYR A 89 5.39 -8.96 -4.50
CA TYR A 89 4.29 -8.82 -3.56
C TYR A 89 2.94 -9.14 -4.21
N THR A 90 2.04 -9.65 -3.40
CA THR A 90 0.64 -9.91 -3.78
C THR A 90 -0.26 -9.22 -2.76
N VAL A 91 -1.30 -8.55 -3.23
CA VAL A 91 -2.25 -7.85 -2.36
C VAL A 91 -3.52 -8.67 -2.21
N MET A 92 -3.89 -8.94 -0.97
CA MET A 92 -5.16 -9.58 -0.62
C MET A 92 -5.85 -8.74 0.45
N ASN A 93 -6.93 -8.03 0.08
CA ASN A 93 -7.62 -7.10 0.97
C ASN A 93 -6.65 -6.04 1.52
N ASP A 94 -6.48 -5.98 2.84
CA ASP A 94 -5.57 -5.07 3.52
C ASP A 94 -4.21 -5.71 3.82
N GLN A 95 -3.93 -6.87 3.28
CA GLN A 95 -2.70 -7.61 3.49
C GLN A 95 -1.84 -7.61 2.24
N ILE A 96 -0.55 -7.37 2.43
CA ILE A 96 0.45 -7.43 1.38
C ILE A 96 1.39 -8.59 1.70
N ILE A 97 1.38 -9.60 0.83
CA ILE A 97 2.17 -10.82 1.01
C ILE A 97 3.45 -10.68 0.21
N LEU A 98 4.59 -10.77 0.88
CA LEU A 98 5.91 -10.71 0.26
C LEU A 98 6.44 -12.12 0.02
N ASN A 99 6.94 -12.36 -1.18
CA ASN A 99 7.55 -13.64 -1.57
C ASN A 99 8.80 -13.41 -2.40
N LYS A 100 9.64 -14.42 -2.48
CA LYS A 100 10.70 -14.44 -3.47
C LYS A 100 10.17 -14.88 -4.82
N LYS A 101 10.65 -14.27 -5.88
CA LYS A 101 10.28 -14.56 -7.26
C LYS A 101 10.51 -16.05 -7.62
N GLU A 102 11.58 -16.65 -7.13
CA GLU A 102 11.91 -18.06 -7.36
C GLU A 102 10.85 -19.00 -6.78
N ALA A 103 10.34 -18.72 -5.59
CA ALA A 103 9.31 -19.54 -4.94
C ALA A 103 8.02 -19.58 -5.76
N ILE A 104 7.61 -18.46 -6.34
CA ILE A 104 6.42 -18.36 -7.19
C ILE A 104 6.62 -19.13 -8.49
N ILE A 105 7.77 -19.02 -9.13
CA ILE A 105 8.11 -19.77 -10.35
C ILE A 105 8.07 -21.27 -10.09
N GLN A 106 8.62 -21.74 -8.98
CA GLN A 106 8.58 -23.15 -8.59
C GLN A 106 7.16 -23.67 -8.37
N MET A 107 6.32 -22.87 -7.73
CA MET A 107 4.90 -23.21 -7.54
C MET A 107 4.15 -23.32 -8.86
N GLN A 108 4.38 -22.40 -9.79
CA GLN A 108 3.79 -22.43 -11.13
C GLN A 108 4.25 -23.64 -11.93
N GLN A 109 5.52 -24.01 -11.86
CA GLN A 109 6.06 -25.20 -12.50
C GLN A 109 5.44 -26.49 -11.96
N LYS A 110 5.29 -26.60 -10.65
CA LYS A 110 4.60 -27.73 -10.02
C LYS A 110 3.15 -27.85 -10.47
N LEU A 111 2.43 -26.75 -10.58
CA LEU A 111 1.06 -26.73 -11.07
C LEU A 111 0.97 -27.17 -12.55
N CYS A 112 1.89 -26.73 -13.38
CA CYS A 112 1.96 -27.15 -14.78
C CYS A 112 2.25 -28.65 -14.92
N ILE A 113 3.18 -29.19 -14.14
CA ILE A 113 3.51 -30.63 -14.14
C ILE A 113 2.31 -31.44 -13.64
N PHE A 114 1.62 -30.96 -12.61
CA PHE A 114 0.43 -31.63 -12.08
C PHE A 114 -0.70 -31.69 -13.12
N ASN A 115 -0.90 -30.63 -13.89
CA ASN A 115 -1.91 -30.57 -14.95
C ASN A 115 -1.56 -31.45 -16.14
N LEU A 116 -0.27 -31.68 -16.42
CA LEU A 116 0.19 -32.56 -17.52
C LEU A 116 0.04 -34.05 -17.21
N ASN A 117 -0.05 -34.42 -15.93
CA ASN A 117 -0.18 -35.81 -15.51
C ASN A 117 -1.67 -36.25 -15.39
N ILE A 118 -2.58 -35.40 -15.72
CA ILE A 118 -4.01 -35.72 -15.82
C ILE A 118 -4.35 -36.07 -17.28
#